data_aa133dd50207f807941f53eeae63af6f
#
_entry.id   aa133dd50207f807941f53eeae63af6f
#
_cell.length_a   1.000
_cell.length_b   1.000
_cell.length_c   1.000
_cell.angle_alpha   90.00
_cell.angle_beta   90.00
_cell.angle_gamma   90.00
#
_symmetry.space_group_name_H-M   'P 1'
#
loop_
_entity.id
_entity.type
_entity.pdbx_description
1 polymer ?
#
loop_
_entity_poly.entity_id
_entity_poly.type
_entity_poly.pdbx_seq_one_letter_code
_entity_poly.pdbx_strand_id
1 'polypeptide(L)'
;VQAELHPWLHLIQRLNGFYDVFLFNTDGDVVYTVFKERDFATNVRRGEWKETGLGEAFHRAMGKDGAQFVDFTSYAPSNGAAAAFMAQQLKDANGNVVGVVALQLPIDQNNATMGPMPANGDSGEATLVGADGLARNDSPFSKESTILKRKIEGPALAAALDGKSGVLEGRNAEGKPALISDHEVDAMGAKFAVLSDIQKAEADKGLGALQLRIALTTRLLLAAAGAIGVAFSRTLTRPMARLTDAMQRLAGGATEKVTPDQSRADEIGAMAKAVEVLRKNAIARARLEDEAKAATAAQLQRAAQVEHLSTTFEI
;
A
#
# COMPACT_ATOMS: atom_id res chain seq x y z
N VAL A 1 -49.09 -29.22 -22.98
CA VAL A 1 -48.00 -28.94 -21.99
C VAL A 1 -46.93 -28.02 -22.63
N GLN A 2 -46.32 -28.39 -23.76
CA GLN A 2 -45.25 -27.60 -24.35
C GLN A 2 -45.68 -26.21 -24.83
N ALA A 3 -46.82 -26.10 -25.50
CA ALA A 3 -47.39 -24.83 -25.98
C ALA A 3 -47.80 -23.88 -24.84
N GLU A 4 -48.17 -24.41 -23.69
CA GLU A 4 -48.61 -23.64 -22.53
C GLU A 4 -47.43 -23.21 -21.65
N LEU A 5 -46.45 -24.09 -21.41
CA LEU A 5 -45.32 -23.82 -20.53
C LEU A 5 -44.21 -23.03 -21.21
N HIS A 6 -43.99 -23.20 -22.54
CA HIS A 6 -42.88 -22.58 -23.24
C HIS A 6 -42.85 -21.05 -23.12
N PRO A 7 -43.93 -20.29 -23.32
CA PRO A 7 -43.89 -18.84 -23.19
C PRO A 7 -43.43 -18.37 -21.81
N TRP A 8 -43.85 -19.07 -20.76
CA TRP A 8 -43.55 -18.75 -19.37
C TRP A 8 -42.13 -19.13 -19.01
N LEU A 9 -41.66 -20.34 -19.33
CA LEU A 9 -40.30 -20.80 -19.05
C LEU A 9 -39.26 -20.03 -19.87
N HIS A 10 -39.58 -19.70 -21.12
CA HIS A 10 -38.72 -18.84 -21.94
C HIS A 10 -38.64 -17.41 -21.37
N LEU A 11 -39.72 -16.88 -20.83
CA LEU A 11 -39.69 -15.58 -20.16
C LEU A 11 -38.82 -15.63 -18.90
N ILE A 12 -38.95 -16.65 -18.07
CA ILE A 12 -38.08 -16.85 -16.88
C ILE A 12 -36.62 -16.94 -17.28
N GLN A 13 -36.29 -17.77 -18.30
CA GLN A 13 -34.97 -17.92 -18.83
C GLN A 13 -34.36 -16.57 -19.23
N ARG A 14 -35.10 -15.76 -20.00
CA ARG A 14 -34.63 -14.45 -20.47
C ARG A 14 -34.49 -13.41 -19.36
N LEU A 15 -35.49 -13.29 -18.46
CA LEU A 15 -35.47 -12.29 -17.39
C LEU A 15 -34.38 -12.52 -16.37
N ASN A 16 -34.02 -13.78 -16.12
CA ASN A 16 -32.96 -14.14 -15.17
C ASN A 16 -31.61 -14.41 -15.84
N GLY A 17 -31.56 -14.36 -17.18
CA GLY A 17 -30.34 -14.55 -17.94
C GLY A 17 -29.79 -15.98 -17.89
N PHE A 18 -30.64 -16.99 -17.63
CA PHE A 18 -30.20 -18.39 -17.70
C PHE A 18 -29.89 -18.77 -19.14
N TYR A 19 -28.92 -19.70 -19.34
CA TYR A 19 -28.67 -20.22 -20.68
C TYR A 19 -29.83 -21.10 -21.12
N ASP A 20 -30.21 -22.13 -20.34
CA ASP A 20 -31.36 -22.98 -20.61
C ASP A 20 -32.15 -23.34 -19.33
N VAL A 21 -33.37 -23.81 -19.49
CA VAL A 21 -34.27 -24.35 -18.43
C VAL A 21 -34.76 -25.71 -18.85
N PHE A 22 -34.51 -26.72 -18.02
CA PHE A 22 -34.86 -28.11 -18.25
C PHE A 22 -35.97 -28.57 -17.29
N LEU A 23 -36.88 -29.41 -17.79
CA LEU A 23 -37.77 -30.18 -16.96
C LEU A 23 -37.54 -31.68 -17.23
N PHE A 24 -37.52 -32.44 -16.15
CA PHE A 24 -37.35 -33.89 -16.18
C PHE A 24 -38.54 -34.55 -15.47
N ASN A 25 -38.93 -35.75 -15.96
CA ASN A 25 -39.73 -36.65 -15.16
C ASN A 25 -38.87 -37.38 -14.10
N THR A 26 -39.49 -38.17 -13.24
CA THR A 26 -38.79 -38.93 -12.19
C THR A 26 -37.84 -40.02 -12.73
N ASP A 27 -38.04 -40.46 -13.95
CA ASP A 27 -37.19 -41.45 -14.64
C ASP A 27 -35.94 -40.85 -15.26
N GLY A 28 -35.83 -39.49 -15.33
CA GLY A 28 -34.70 -38.74 -15.88
C GLY A 28 -34.86 -38.46 -17.37
N ASP A 29 -36.04 -38.59 -17.95
CA ASP A 29 -36.26 -38.16 -19.33
C ASP A 29 -36.37 -36.65 -19.39
N VAL A 30 -35.70 -36.01 -20.31
CA VAL A 30 -35.76 -34.56 -20.57
C VAL A 30 -37.07 -34.31 -21.33
N VAL A 31 -38.10 -33.90 -20.59
CA VAL A 31 -39.43 -33.65 -21.15
C VAL A 31 -39.60 -32.26 -21.74
N TYR A 32 -38.73 -31.34 -21.34
CA TYR A 32 -38.73 -29.96 -21.81
C TYR A 32 -37.34 -29.32 -21.70
N THR A 33 -36.95 -28.50 -22.67
CA THR A 33 -35.85 -27.51 -22.63
C THR A 33 -36.28 -26.32 -23.50
N VAL A 34 -35.74 -25.13 -23.22
CA VAL A 34 -36.04 -23.92 -24.02
C VAL A 34 -35.39 -24.05 -25.37
N PHE A 35 -34.08 -24.37 -25.44
CA PHE A 35 -33.31 -24.39 -26.68
C PHE A 35 -33.41 -25.71 -27.48
N LYS A 36 -33.78 -26.79 -26.85
CA LYS A 36 -33.93 -28.13 -27.52
C LYS A 36 -32.64 -28.55 -28.21
N GLU A 37 -31.54 -28.49 -27.51
CA GLU A 37 -30.26 -28.98 -27.98
C GLU A 37 -30.26 -30.54 -28.05
N ARG A 38 -29.10 -31.18 -28.23
CA ARG A 38 -28.97 -32.62 -28.39
C ARG A 38 -29.42 -33.45 -27.19
N ASP A 39 -29.57 -32.83 -26.02
CA ASP A 39 -30.06 -33.43 -24.78
C ASP A 39 -31.61 -33.50 -24.69
N PHE A 40 -32.31 -32.75 -25.53
CA PHE A 40 -33.77 -32.79 -25.58
C PHE A 40 -34.28 -34.19 -25.98
N ALA A 41 -35.32 -34.65 -25.30
CA ALA A 41 -35.94 -35.98 -25.48
C ALA A 41 -34.97 -37.16 -25.24
N THR A 42 -33.88 -36.95 -24.51
CA THR A 42 -32.94 -37.96 -24.02
C THR A 42 -33.20 -38.31 -22.56
N ASN A 43 -32.48 -39.29 -22.02
CA ASN A 43 -32.56 -39.68 -20.62
C ASN A 43 -31.22 -39.43 -19.93
N VAL A 44 -31.20 -38.52 -18.93
CA VAL A 44 -29.97 -38.13 -18.20
C VAL A 44 -29.61 -39.11 -17.07
N ARG A 45 -30.46 -40.08 -16.76
CA ARG A 45 -30.15 -41.08 -15.73
C ARG A 45 -29.40 -42.30 -16.29
N ARG A 46 -29.64 -42.67 -17.54
CA ARG A 46 -29.12 -43.91 -18.18
C ARG A 46 -28.65 -43.71 -19.62
N GLY A 47 -28.90 -42.56 -20.22
CA GLY A 47 -28.53 -42.24 -21.60
C GLY A 47 -27.11 -41.70 -21.75
N GLU A 48 -26.83 -41.13 -22.91
CA GLU A 48 -25.53 -40.60 -23.33
C GLU A 48 -25.04 -39.49 -22.37
N TRP A 49 -25.95 -38.69 -21.80
CA TRP A 49 -25.59 -37.51 -20.97
C TRP A 49 -25.59 -37.81 -19.48
N LYS A 50 -25.63 -39.05 -19.04
CA LYS A 50 -25.70 -39.42 -17.60
C LYS A 50 -24.45 -38.98 -16.80
N GLU A 51 -23.27 -38.94 -17.44
CA GLU A 51 -22.00 -38.55 -16.83
C GLU A 51 -21.68 -37.05 -17.01
N THR A 52 -22.64 -36.25 -17.50
CA THR A 52 -22.46 -34.79 -17.65
C THR A 52 -22.91 -34.05 -16.40
N GLY A 53 -22.54 -32.75 -16.31
CA GLY A 53 -23.01 -31.88 -15.23
C GLY A 53 -24.54 -31.84 -15.10
N LEU A 54 -25.29 -31.95 -16.21
CA LEU A 54 -26.75 -32.02 -16.19
C LEU A 54 -27.26 -33.32 -15.57
N GLY A 55 -26.63 -34.46 -15.94
CA GLY A 55 -26.95 -35.78 -15.34
C GLY A 55 -26.67 -35.78 -13.82
N GLU A 56 -25.52 -35.23 -13.43
CA GLU A 56 -25.16 -35.09 -12.01
C GLU A 56 -26.14 -34.17 -11.26
N ALA A 57 -26.55 -33.05 -11.84
CA ALA A 57 -27.51 -32.14 -11.26
C ALA A 57 -28.87 -32.80 -11.01
N PHE A 58 -29.34 -33.59 -11.99
CA PHE A 58 -30.56 -34.40 -11.83
C PHE A 58 -30.43 -35.42 -10.70
N HIS A 59 -29.31 -36.18 -10.64
CA HIS A 59 -29.10 -37.18 -9.59
C HIS A 59 -29.01 -36.54 -8.19
N ARG A 60 -28.31 -35.43 -8.04
CA ARG A 60 -28.25 -34.71 -6.75
C ARG A 60 -29.61 -34.19 -6.32
N ALA A 61 -30.38 -33.59 -7.25
CA ALA A 61 -31.72 -33.11 -6.96
C ALA A 61 -32.69 -34.24 -6.55
N MET A 62 -32.64 -35.40 -7.22
CA MET A 62 -33.45 -36.55 -6.84
C MET A 62 -33.06 -37.12 -5.47
N GLY A 63 -31.81 -37.04 -5.09
CA GLY A 63 -31.28 -37.58 -3.82
C GLY A 63 -31.45 -36.67 -2.60
N LYS A 64 -31.65 -35.36 -2.80
CA LYS A 64 -31.67 -34.38 -1.70
C LYS A 64 -32.68 -33.27 -1.97
N ASP A 65 -33.41 -32.87 -0.94
CA ASP A 65 -34.32 -31.72 -1.02
C ASP A 65 -33.57 -30.39 -1.08
N GLY A 66 -34.21 -29.41 -1.70
CA GLY A 66 -33.60 -28.09 -1.94
C GLY A 66 -32.76 -28.02 -3.19
N ALA A 67 -32.36 -26.81 -3.54
CA ALA A 67 -31.54 -26.56 -4.74
C ALA A 67 -30.15 -27.20 -4.61
N GLN A 68 -29.72 -27.86 -5.65
CA GLN A 68 -28.42 -28.51 -5.75
C GLN A 68 -27.64 -27.82 -6.88
N PHE A 69 -26.38 -27.49 -6.62
CA PHE A 69 -25.50 -26.87 -7.59
C PHE A 69 -24.45 -27.88 -8.08
N VAL A 70 -24.17 -27.83 -9.39
CA VAL A 70 -23.07 -28.56 -10.04
C VAL A 70 -22.20 -27.55 -10.77
N ASP A 71 -20.92 -27.59 -10.45
CA ASP A 71 -19.91 -26.67 -10.98
C ASP A 71 -19.73 -26.82 -12.50
N PHE A 72 -19.08 -25.83 -13.10
CA PHE A 72 -18.79 -25.76 -14.52
C PHE A 72 -17.94 -26.93 -15.00
N THR A 73 -18.46 -27.62 -15.99
CA THR A 73 -17.78 -28.67 -16.77
C THR A 73 -18.02 -28.44 -18.25
N SER A 74 -17.17 -29.04 -19.10
CA SER A 74 -17.43 -29.03 -20.54
C SER A 74 -18.72 -29.79 -20.85
N TYR A 75 -19.66 -29.15 -21.53
CA TYR A 75 -20.97 -29.72 -21.85
C TYR A 75 -21.15 -29.95 -23.35
N ALA A 76 -21.07 -31.19 -23.74
CA ALA A 76 -21.08 -31.60 -25.16
C ALA A 76 -22.37 -31.19 -25.91
N PRO A 77 -23.59 -31.24 -25.33
CA PRO A 77 -24.80 -30.77 -26.03
C PRO A 77 -24.69 -29.30 -26.45
N SER A 78 -24.06 -28.43 -25.65
CA SER A 78 -23.79 -27.02 -25.96
C SER A 78 -22.40 -26.84 -26.64
N ASN A 79 -22.04 -27.73 -27.57
CA ASN A 79 -20.79 -27.70 -28.34
C ASN A 79 -19.51 -27.68 -27.48
N GLY A 80 -19.53 -28.27 -26.28
CA GLY A 80 -18.41 -28.33 -25.38
C GLY A 80 -18.18 -27.03 -24.59
N ALA A 81 -19.10 -26.07 -24.63
CA ALA A 81 -19.05 -24.87 -23.80
C ALA A 81 -19.07 -25.24 -22.30
N ALA A 82 -18.46 -24.40 -21.49
CA ALA A 82 -18.53 -24.58 -20.03
C ALA A 82 -19.95 -24.30 -19.53
N ALA A 83 -20.52 -25.24 -18.79
CA ALA A 83 -21.86 -25.15 -18.23
C ALA A 83 -21.88 -25.59 -16.78
N ALA A 84 -22.53 -24.81 -15.94
CA ALA A 84 -22.89 -25.17 -14.58
C ALA A 84 -24.40 -25.34 -14.48
N PHE A 85 -24.84 -26.15 -13.55
CA PHE A 85 -26.25 -26.45 -13.41
C PHE A 85 -26.72 -26.26 -11.98
N MET A 86 -27.96 -25.76 -11.85
CA MET A 86 -28.69 -25.74 -10.59
C MET A 86 -29.98 -26.53 -10.76
N ALA A 87 -30.24 -27.51 -9.91
CA ALA A 87 -31.39 -28.35 -10.05
C ALA A 87 -32.12 -28.52 -8.72
N GLN A 88 -33.45 -28.69 -8.79
CA GLN A 88 -34.32 -28.94 -7.63
C GLN A 88 -35.47 -29.84 -7.99
N GLN A 89 -35.91 -30.64 -7.01
CA GLN A 89 -37.14 -31.45 -7.11
C GLN A 89 -38.36 -30.57 -7.32
N LEU A 90 -39.24 -31.02 -8.21
CA LEU A 90 -40.63 -30.53 -8.30
C LEU A 90 -41.53 -31.47 -7.51
N LYS A 91 -42.34 -30.92 -6.63
CA LYS A 91 -43.27 -31.68 -5.76
C LYS A 91 -44.70 -31.32 -6.05
N ASP A 92 -45.57 -32.30 -5.96
CA ASP A 92 -47.04 -32.09 -6.01
C ASP A 92 -47.56 -31.47 -4.68
N ALA A 93 -48.85 -31.20 -4.62
CA ALA A 93 -49.50 -30.64 -3.43
C ALA A 93 -49.44 -31.59 -2.19
N ASN A 94 -49.16 -32.87 -2.37
CA ASN A 94 -48.99 -33.86 -1.33
C ASN A 94 -47.55 -34.06 -0.88
N GLY A 95 -46.61 -33.34 -1.53
CA GLY A 95 -45.17 -33.44 -1.26
C GLY A 95 -44.44 -34.55 -2.00
N ASN A 96 -45.11 -35.27 -2.93
CA ASN A 96 -44.47 -36.32 -3.73
C ASN A 96 -43.64 -35.68 -4.85
N VAL A 97 -42.47 -36.21 -5.10
CA VAL A 97 -41.62 -35.76 -6.20
C VAL A 97 -42.22 -36.17 -7.53
N VAL A 98 -42.53 -35.21 -8.39
CA VAL A 98 -43.12 -35.43 -9.72
C VAL A 98 -42.15 -35.17 -10.85
N GLY A 99 -40.96 -34.63 -10.57
CA GLY A 99 -39.91 -34.35 -11.53
C GLY A 99 -38.81 -33.48 -10.95
N VAL A 100 -37.97 -32.98 -11.85
CA VAL A 100 -36.87 -32.06 -11.52
C VAL A 100 -36.91 -30.88 -12.47
N VAL A 101 -36.65 -29.67 -11.98
CA VAL A 101 -36.28 -28.52 -12.79
C VAL A 101 -34.77 -28.30 -12.67
N ALA A 102 -34.11 -28.07 -13.81
CA ALA A 102 -32.72 -27.62 -13.81
C ALA A 102 -32.55 -26.37 -14.65
N LEU A 103 -31.62 -25.54 -14.21
CA LEU A 103 -31.22 -24.29 -14.86
C LEU A 103 -29.76 -24.43 -15.28
N GLN A 104 -29.48 -24.14 -16.54
CA GLN A 104 -28.10 -23.98 -17.00
C GLN A 104 -27.66 -22.54 -16.79
N LEU A 105 -26.60 -22.35 -16.02
CA LEU A 105 -26.10 -21.03 -15.67
C LEU A 105 -25.24 -20.46 -16.80
N PRO A 106 -25.40 -19.14 -17.11
CA PRO A 106 -24.67 -18.52 -18.19
C PRO A 106 -23.25 -18.17 -17.75
N ILE A 107 -22.29 -18.59 -18.54
CA ILE A 107 -20.87 -18.27 -18.32
C ILE A 107 -20.58 -16.77 -18.53
N ASP A 108 -21.34 -16.10 -19.39
CA ASP A 108 -21.18 -14.68 -19.70
C ASP A 108 -21.41 -13.77 -18.48
N GLN A 109 -22.26 -14.18 -17.54
CA GLN A 109 -22.45 -13.44 -16.29
C GLN A 109 -21.21 -13.51 -15.40
N ASN A 110 -20.50 -14.63 -15.36
CA ASN A 110 -19.24 -14.72 -14.65
C ASN A 110 -18.21 -13.78 -15.27
N ASN A 111 -18.12 -13.75 -16.60
CA ASN A 111 -17.23 -12.85 -17.30
C ASN A 111 -17.58 -11.37 -17.04
N ALA A 112 -18.86 -11.02 -17.01
CA ALA A 112 -19.29 -9.67 -16.70
C ALA A 112 -19.00 -9.26 -15.25
N THR A 113 -19.14 -10.20 -14.30
CA THR A 113 -18.92 -9.94 -12.87
C THR A 113 -17.44 -9.90 -12.52
N MET A 114 -16.63 -10.81 -13.10
CA MET A 114 -15.21 -10.96 -12.84
C MET A 114 -14.32 -10.22 -13.86
N GLY A 115 -14.92 -9.50 -14.80
CA GLY A 115 -14.20 -8.77 -15.84
C GLY A 115 -13.27 -7.68 -15.30
N PRO A 116 -12.79 -6.79 -16.17
CA PRO A 116 -11.85 -5.73 -15.76
C PRO A 116 -12.40 -4.95 -14.56
N MET A 117 -11.68 -4.97 -13.47
CA MET A 117 -12.02 -4.20 -12.27
C MET A 117 -11.24 -2.88 -12.27
N PRO A 118 -11.87 -1.73 -12.60
CA PRO A 118 -11.18 -0.43 -12.61
C PRO A 118 -10.52 -0.09 -11.27
N ALA A 119 -11.04 -0.63 -10.18
CA ALA A 119 -10.46 -0.47 -8.84
C ALA A 119 -9.08 -1.12 -8.69
N ASN A 120 -8.75 -2.11 -9.52
CA ASN A 120 -7.47 -2.83 -9.49
C ASN A 120 -6.46 -2.26 -10.50
N GLY A 121 -6.71 -1.07 -11.08
CA GLY A 121 -5.83 -0.44 -12.06
C GLY A 121 -5.87 -1.09 -13.45
N ASP A 122 -4.85 -0.79 -14.26
CA ASP A 122 -4.79 -1.24 -15.66
C ASP A 122 -4.34 -2.71 -15.78
N SER A 123 -3.63 -3.24 -14.79
CA SER A 123 -3.11 -4.61 -14.77
C SER A 123 -3.93 -5.56 -13.89
N GLY A 124 -4.99 -5.06 -13.26
CA GLY A 124 -5.80 -5.83 -12.33
C GLY A 124 -6.72 -6.82 -12.99
N GLU A 125 -6.77 -8.03 -12.45
CA GLU A 125 -7.63 -9.13 -12.88
C GLU A 125 -8.33 -9.75 -11.67
N ALA A 126 -9.59 -10.17 -11.87
CA ALA A 126 -10.26 -11.04 -10.92
C ALA A 126 -10.57 -12.38 -11.58
N THR A 127 -10.24 -13.47 -10.90
CA THR A 127 -10.46 -14.82 -11.40
C THR A 127 -11.25 -15.63 -10.37
N LEU A 128 -12.35 -16.20 -10.81
CA LEU A 128 -13.06 -17.24 -10.08
C LEU A 128 -12.42 -18.59 -10.40
N VAL A 129 -11.98 -19.30 -9.38
CA VAL A 129 -11.23 -20.56 -9.51
C VAL A 129 -11.99 -21.65 -8.76
N GLY A 130 -12.23 -22.77 -9.43
CA GLY A 130 -12.83 -23.96 -8.81
C GLY A 130 -11.86 -24.71 -7.90
N ALA A 131 -12.36 -25.66 -7.13
CA ALA A 131 -11.55 -26.52 -6.27
C ALA A 131 -10.51 -27.37 -7.05
N ASP A 132 -10.71 -27.56 -8.33
CA ASP A 132 -9.77 -28.22 -9.27
C ASP A 132 -8.62 -27.32 -9.72
N GLY A 133 -8.63 -26.04 -9.34
CA GLY A 133 -7.65 -25.03 -9.73
C GLY A 133 -7.89 -24.43 -11.12
N LEU A 134 -9.00 -24.74 -11.79
CA LEU A 134 -9.31 -24.19 -13.11
C LEU A 134 -10.13 -22.92 -13.03
N ALA A 135 -9.85 -21.95 -13.92
CA ALA A 135 -10.60 -20.70 -14.03
C ALA A 135 -12.07 -20.94 -14.44
N ARG A 136 -12.98 -20.13 -13.88
CA ARG A 136 -14.42 -20.12 -14.17
C ARG A 136 -14.88 -18.83 -14.87
N ASN A 137 -13.96 -17.98 -15.24
CA ASN A 137 -14.18 -16.81 -16.09
C ASN A 137 -12.99 -16.61 -17.03
N ASP A 138 -13.20 -15.82 -18.07
CA ASP A 138 -12.16 -15.43 -19.01
C ASP A 138 -11.27 -14.33 -18.41
N SER A 139 -9.99 -14.39 -18.74
CA SER A 139 -9.05 -13.31 -18.47
C SER A 139 -9.29 -12.15 -19.44
N PRO A 140 -9.37 -10.90 -18.96
CA PRO A 140 -9.47 -9.74 -19.83
C PRO A 140 -8.20 -9.51 -20.67
N PHE A 141 -7.10 -10.17 -20.32
CA PHE A 141 -5.81 -10.06 -21.00
C PHE A 141 -5.55 -11.19 -22.00
N SER A 142 -6.45 -12.19 -22.07
CA SER A 142 -6.34 -13.30 -23.01
C SER A 142 -7.26 -13.10 -24.22
N LYS A 143 -6.76 -13.43 -25.42
CA LYS A 143 -7.57 -13.46 -26.65
C LYS A 143 -8.39 -14.74 -26.78
N GLU A 144 -7.97 -15.80 -26.11
CA GLU A 144 -8.64 -17.09 -26.09
C GLU A 144 -9.34 -17.31 -24.77
N SER A 145 -10.43 -18.09 -24.79
CA SER A 145 -11.12 -18.45 -23.56
C SER A 145 -10.21 -19.21 -22.61
N THR A 146 -10.12 -18.71 -21.38
CA THR A 146 -9.35 -19.29 -20.27
C THR A 146 -10.20 -20.19 -19.38
N ILE A 147 -11.51 -20.23 -19.57
CA ILE A 147 -12.46 -20.99 -18.77
C ILE A 147 -12.17 -22.49 -18.92
N LEU A 148 -12.04 -23.19 -17.79
CA LEU A 148 -11.70 -24.64 -17.70
C LEU A 148 -10.39 -25.03 -18.41
N LYS A 149 -9.57 -24.04 -18.79
CA LYS A 149 -8.28 -24.28 -19.47
C LYS A 149 -7.12 -23.72 -18.65
N ARG A 150 -7.26 -22.51 -18.10
CA ARG A 150 -6.22 -21.87 -17.30
C ARG A 150 -6.18 -22.48 -15.92
N LYS A 151 -5.07 -23.17 -15.60
CA LYS A 151 -4.82 -23.70 -14.28
C LYS A 151 -4.13 -22.65 -13.41
N ILE A 152 -4.62 -22.47 -12.21
CA ILE A 152 -4.10 -21.56 -11.20
C ILE A 152 -3.65 -22.39 -10.01
N GLU A 153 -2.44 -22.14 -9.55
CA GLU A 153 -1.84 -22.85 -8.42
C GLU A 153 -1.15 -21.82 -7.51
N GLY A 154 -0.92 -22.20 -6.28
CA GLY A 154 -0.15 -21.38 -5.36
C GLY A 154 -0.82 -21.15 -4.00
N PRO A 155 -0.10 -20.43 -3.12
CA PRO A 155 -0.54 -20.28 -1.72
C PRO A 155 -1.85 -19.48 -1.58
N ALA A 156 -2.12 -18.52 -2.46
CA ALA A 156 -3.37 -17.75 -2.44
C ALA A 156 -4.60 -18.64 -2.70
N LEU A 157 -4.53 -19.51 -3.73
CA LEU A 157 -5.60 -20.45 -4.00
C LEU A 157 -5.81 -21.42 -2.84
N ALA A 158 -4.73 -21.99 -2.30
CA ALA A 158 -4.82 -22.91 -1.17
C ALA A 158 -5.42 -22.22 0.07
N ALA A 159 -5.01 -20.98 0.37
CA ALA A 159 -5.55 -20.22 1.50
C ALA A 159 -7.05 -19.94 1.33
N ALA A 160 -7.49 -19.51 0.12
CA ALA A 160 -8.89 -19.28 -0.15
C ALA A 160 -9.74 -20.55 0.03
N LEU A 161 -9.33 -21.67 -0.55
CA LEU A 161 -10.06 -22.94 -0.46
C LEU A 161 -10.11 -23.50 0.98
N ASP A 162 -9.16 -23.11 1.84
CA ASP A 162 -9.15 -23.39 3.28
C ASP A 162 -10.05 -22.41 4.10
N GLY A 163 -10.79 -21.51 3.43
CA GLY A 163 -11.64 -20.52 4.09
C GLY A 163 -10.89 -19.34 4.70
N LYS A 164 -9.63 -19.15 4.33
CA LYS A 164 -8.83 -17.97 4.73
C LYS A 164 -9.00 -16.88 3.70
N SER A 165 -8.86 -15.64 4.14
CA SER A 165 -8.86 -14.47 3.26
C SER A 165 -7.68 -13.59 3.61
N GLY A 166 -7.02 -13.03 2.62
CA GLY A 166 -5.85 -12.19 2.83
C GLY A 166 -5.35 -11.50 1.59
N VAL A 167 -4.16 -10.92 1.73
CA VAL A 167 -3.38 -10.37 0.62
C VAL A 167 -1.97 -10.92 0.71
N LEU A 168 -1.50 -11.50 -0.37
CA LEU A 168 -0.19 -12.14 -0.47
C LEU A 168 0.62 -11.51 -1.60
N GLU A 169 1.93 -11.42 -1.42
CA GLU A 169 2.83 -11.19 -2.55
C GLU A 169 3.07 -12.51 -3.29
N GLY A 170 2.89 -12.47 -4.60
CA GLY A 170 3.04 -13.65 -5.45
C GLY A 170 3.37 -13.29 -6.89
N ARG A 171 3.03 -14.21 -7.78
CA ARG A 171 3.08 -13.98 -9.22
C ARG A 171 1.69 -14.17 -9.80
N ASN A 172 1.31 -13.27 -10.70
CA ASN A 172 0.06 -13.41 -11.43
C ASN A 172 0.15 -14.53 -12.48
N ALA A 173 -0.93 -14.76 -13.21
CA ALA A 173 -1.02 -15.77 -14.24
C ALA A 173 0.02 -15.62 -15.38
N GLU A 174 0.53 -14.40 -15.58
CA GLU A 174 1.59 -14.08 -16.55
C GLU A 174 3.02 -14.27 -15.98
N GLY A 175 3.14 -14.70 -14.71
CA GLY A 175 4.42 -14.87 -14.04
C GLY A 175 5.05 -13.56 -13.51
N LYS A 176 4.35 -12.42 -13.59
CA LYS A 176 4.83 -11.13 -13.09
C LYS A 176 4.59 -11.00 -11.58
N PRO A 177 5.48 -10.31 -10.84
CA PRO A 177 5.25 -10.03 -9.43
C PRO A 177 3.94 -9.25 -9.22
N ALA A 178 3.08 -9.73 -8.32
CA ALA A 178 1.77 -9.18 -8.06
C ALA A 178 1.41 -9.24 -6.57
N LEU A 179 0.49 -8.37 -6.16
CA LEU A 179 -0.28 -8.50 -4.94
C LEU A 179 -1.55 -9.28 -5.29
N ILE A 180 -1.82 -10.34 -4.56
CA ILE A 180 -2.95 -11.24 -4.81
C ILE A 180 -3.82 -11.23 -3.56
N SER A 181 -5.06 -10.79 -3.71
CA SER A 181 -6.12 -10.94 -2.69
C SER A 181 -6.88 -12.22 -2.95
N ASP A 182 -7.18 -12.95 -1.90
CA ASP A 182 -7.85 -14.23 -1.94
C ASP A 182 -9.06 -14.27 -1.01
N HIS A 183 -10.15 -14.93 -1.48
CA HIS A 183 -11.38 -15.12 -0.71
C HIS A 183 -12.12 -16.40 -1.14
N GLU A 184 -12.67 -17.15 -0.16
CA GLU A 184 -13.54 -18.30 -0.44
C GLU A 184 -14.95 -17.84 -0.80
N VAL A 185 -15.55 -18.52 -1.77
CA VAL A 185 -16.99 -18.44 -2.08
C VAL A 185 -17.56 -19.84 -2.05
N ASP A 186 -18.58 -20.06 -1.24
CA ASP A 186 -19.35 -21.30 -1.22
C ASP A 186 -20.67 -21.11 -2.02
N ALA A 187 -20.85 -21.92 -3.04
CA ALA A 187 -22.07 -21.98 -3.83
C ALA A 187 -22.77 -23.32 -3.56
N MET A 188 -23.62 -23.38 -2.54
CA MET A 188 -24.41 -24.57 -2.18
C MET A 188 -23.54 -25.81 -1.95
N GLY A 189 -22.37 -25.64 -1.30
CA GLY A 189 -21.42 -26.71 -1.01
C GLY A 189 -20.33 -26.90 -2.07
N ALA A 190 -20.38 -26.20 -3.19
CA ALA A 190 -19.26 -26.10 -4.12
C ALA A 190 -18.36 -24.95 -3.73
N LYS A 191 -17.08 -25.25 -3.47
CA LYS A 191 -16.10 -24.26 -3.02
C LYS A 191 -15.38 -23.64 -4.21
N PHE A 192 -15.30 -22.33 -4.21
CA PHE A 192 -14.55 -21.51 -5.15
C PHE A 192 -13.62 -20.58 -4.42
N ALA A 193 -12.56 -20.19 -5.10
CA ALA A 193 -11.70 -19.08 -4.70
C ALA A 193 -11.92 -17.90 -5.66
N VAL A 194 -12.13 -16.70 -5.14
CA VAL A 194 -11.98 -15.46 -5.89
C VAL A 194 -10.58 -14.94 -5.63
N LEU A 195 -9.77 -14.90 -6.67
CA LEU A 195 -8.44 -14.33 -6.64
C LEU A 195 -8.45 -13.03 -7.43
N SER A 196 -8.05 -11.92 -6.79
CA SER A 196 -7.90 -10.64 -7.45
C SER A 196 -6.44 -10.21 -7.34
N ASP A 197 -5.81 -9.91 -8.47
CA ASP A 197 -4.41 -9.52 -8.50
C ASP A 197 -4.20 -8.17 -9.18
N ILE A 198 -3.10 -7.50 -8.79
CA ILE A 198 -2.56 -6.30 -9.40
C ILE A 198 -1.06 -6.43 -9.49
N GLN A 199 -0.46 -6.03 -10.61
CA GLN A 199 1.00 -6.05 -10.72
C GLN A 199 1.64 -5.12 -9.68
N LYS A 200 2.65 -5.64 -8.98
CA LYS A 200 3.36 -4.89 -7.92
C LYS A 200 3.94 -3.58 -8.43
N ALA A 201 4.46 -3.57 -9.65
CA ALA A 201 4.98 -2.37 -10.29
C ALA A 201 3.91 -1.26 -10.45
N GLU A 202 2.65 -1.63 -10.64
CA GLU A 202 1.55 -0.68 -10.69
C GLU A 202 1.11 -0.23 -9.30
N ALA A 203 0.96 -1.15 -8.38
CA ALA A 203 0.64 -0.84 -6.97
C ALA A 203 1.67 0.12 -6.34
N ASP A 204 2.96 -0.05 -6.68
CA ASP A 204 4.05 0.76 -6.15
C ASP A 204 4.21 2.14 -6.83
N LYS A 205 3.55 2.41 -7.98
CA LYS A 205 3.66 3.71 -8.69
C LYS A 205 3.31 4.90 -7.79
N GLY A 206 2.25 4.79 -6.99
CA GLY A 206 1.85 5.83 -6.04
C GLY A 206 2.84 6.04 -4.90
N LEU A 207 3.47 4.96 -4.43
CA LEU A 207 4.44 4.99 -3.35
C LEU A 207 5.74 5.70 -3.75
N GLY A 208 6.23 5.49 -4.97
CA GLY A 208 7.45 6.15 -5.48
C GLY A 208 7.31 7.67 -5.52
N ALA A 209 6.19 8.20 -5.98
CA ALA A 209 5.91 9.63 -5.99
C ALA A 209 5.83 10.21 -4.56
N LEU A 210 5.23 9.48 -3.63
CA LEU A 210 5.15 9.88 -2.22
C LEU A 210 6.53 9.87 -1.56
N GLN A 211 7.33 8.83 -1.78
CA GLN A 211 8.71 8.74 -1.26
C GLN A 211 9.59 9.90 -1.76
N LEU A 212 9.49 10.25 -3.05
CA LEU A 212 10.22 11.39 -3.62
C LEU A 212 9.80 12.70 -2.96
N ARG A 213 8.50 12.94 -2.77
CA ARG A 213 7.99 14.15 -2.08
C ARG A 213 8.49 14.22 -0.64
N ILE A 214 8.42 13.13 0.12
CA ILE A 214 8.94 13.05 1.48
C ILE A 214 10.44 13.34 1.50
N ALA A 215 11.23 12.74 0.61
CA ALA A 215 12.66 12.94 0.53
C ALA A 215 13.02 14.41 0.22
N LEU A 216 12.30 15.05 -0.71
CA LEU A 216 12.53 16.45 -1.07
C LEU A 216 12.15 17.40 0.08
N THR A 217 11.00 17.19 0.74
CA THR A 217 10.59 18.03 1.88
C THR A 217 11.53 17.86 3.06
N THR A 218 11.97 16.64 3.36
CA THR A 218 12.96 16.39 4.41
C THR A 218 14.30 17.09 4.13
N ARG A 219 14.80 17.00 2.89
CA ARG A 219 16.04 17.70 2.49
C ARG A 219 15.91 19.22 2.61
N LEU A 220 14.78 19.78 2.19
CA LEU A 220 14.51 21.21 2.32
C LEU A 220 14.49 21.67 3.78
N LEU A 221 13.81 20.92 4.65
CA LEU A 221 13.74 21.23 6.08
C LEU A 221 15.14 21.14 6.74
N LEU A 222 15.93 20.12 6.41
CA LEU A 222 17.31 20.00 6.92
C LEU A 222 18.21 21.14 6.43
N ALA A 223 18.09 21.53 5.16
CA ALA A 223 18.82 22.67 4.62
C ALA A 223 18.44 23.99 5.30
N ALA A 224 17.14 24.22 5.54
CA ALA A 224 16.64 25.39 6.26
C ALA A 224 17.14 25.42 7.71
N ALA A 225 17.05 24.30 8.43
CA ALA A 225 17.57 24.17 9.80
C ALA A 225 19.08 24.42 9.87
N GLY A 226 19.84 23.87 8.92
CA GLY A 226 21.27 24.11 8.78
C GLY A 226 21.60 25.59 8.51
N ALA A 227 20.89 26.24 7.60
CA ALA A 227 21.05 27.65 7.31
C ALA A 227 20.76 28.54 8.54
N ILE A 228 19.67 28.26 9.26
CA ILE A 228 19.34 28.94 10.52
C ILE A 228 20.43 28.72 11.56
N GLY A 229 20.92 27.50 11.73
CA GLY A 229 22.01 27.18 12.66
C GLY A 229 23.31 27.93 12.33
N VAL A 230 23.68 27.99 11.04
CA VAL A 230 24.84 28.77 10.58
C VAL A 230 24.64 30.26 10.81
N ALA A 231 23.46 30.82 10.50
CA ALA A 231 23.12 32.21 10.74
C ALA A 231 23.22 32.53 12.24
N PHE A 232 22.60 31.70 13.10
CA PHE A 232 22.67 31.85 14.55
C PHE A 232 24.12 31.81 15.08
N SER A 233 24.91 30.86 14.61
CA SER A 233 26.33 30.77 14.99
C SER A 233 27.11 32.00 14.60
N ARG A 234 26.89 32.54 13.39
CA ARG A 234 27.62 33.73 12.89
C ARG A 234 27.15 35.03 13.55
N THR A 235 25.86 35.15 13.85
CA THR A 235 25.30 36.40 14.39
C THR A 235 25.38 36.51 15.91
N LEU A 236 25.32 35.41 16.64
CA LEU A 236 25.28 35.39 18.10
C LEU A 236 26.49 34.63 18.70
N THR A 237 26.66 33.36 18.38
CA THR A 237 27.62 32.53 19.13
C THR A 237 29.07 32.96 18.90
N ARG A 238 29.49 33.23 17.66
CA ARG A 238 30.89 33.66 17.38
C ARG A 238 31.25 35.01 17.93
N PRO A 239 30.43 36.09 17.80
CA PRO A 239 30.71 37.37 18.41
C PRO A 239 30.77 37.31 19.95
N MET A 240 29.86 36.59 20.57
CA MET A 240 29.89 36.39 22.03
C MET A 240 31.18 35.69 22.51
N ALA A 241 31.60 34.64 21.81
CA ALA A 241 32.86 33.96 22.11
C ALA A 241 34.10 34.90 21.96
N ARG A 242 34.10 35.76 20.93
CA ARG A 242 35.19 36.74 20.72
C ARG A 242 35.22 37.80 21.84
N LEU A 243 34.04 38.27 22.33
CA LEU A 243 33.99 39.19 23.43
C LEU A 243 34.46 38.55 24.74
N THR A 244 34.03 37.32 25.01
CA THR A 244 34.49 36.53 26.15
C THR A 244 36.03 36.39 26.15
N ASP A 245 36.62 36.03 24.99
CA ASP A 245 38.06 35.91 24.83
C ASP A 245 38.76 37.29 25.02
N ALA A 246 38.21 38.40 24.51
CA ALA A 246 38.72 39.73 24.72
C ALA A 246 38.70 40.12 26.19
N MET A 247 37.63 39.82 26.92
CA MET A 247 37.53 40.06 28.38
C MET A 247 38.52 39.22 29.17
N GLN A 248 38.72 37.94 28.83
CA GLN A 248 39.68 37.08 29.51
C GLN A 248 41.13 37.59 29.29
N ARG A 249 41.46 38.00 28.07
CA ARG A 249 42.76 38.63 27.79
C ARG A 249 42.99 39.91 28.60
N LEU A 250 41.97 40.78 28.67
CA LEU A 250 42.02 42.02 29.45
C LEU A 250 42.21 41.72 30.93
N ALA A 251 41.50 40.74 31.48
CA ALA A 251 41.66 40.30 32.87
C ALA A 251 43.07 39.75 33.15
N GLY A 252 43.74 39.13 32.14
CA GLY A 252 45.14 38.70 32.21
C GLY A 252 46.15 39.81 31.96
N GLY A 253 45.74 41.07 31.83
CA GLY A 253 46.62 42.20 31.63
C GLY A 253 47.02 42.48 30.17
N ALA A 254 46.53 41.69 29.21
CA ALA A 254 46.87 41.87 27.78
C ALA A 254 45.96 42.96 27.16
N THR A 255 46.49 44.15 26.95
CA THR A 255 45.74 45.31 26.45
C THR A 255 46.06 45.66 24.98
N GLU A 256 46.91 44.90 24.29
CA GLU A 256 47.40 45.22 22.96
C GLU A 256 46.35 45.15 21.86
N LYS A 257 45.43 44.20 21.93
CA LYS A 257 44.43 43.96 20.88
C LYS A 257 43.14 44.73 21.13
N VAL A 258 42.69 45.43 20.08
CA VAL A 258 41.40 46.14 20.10
C VAL A 258 40.25 45.17 20.21
N THR A 259 39.20 45.52 20.94
CA THR A 259 38.01 44.71 21.12
C THR A 259 37.30 44.53 19.76
N PRO A 260 36.98 43.31 19.34
CA PRO A 260 36.28 43.08 18.07
C PRO A 260 34.81 43.50 18.12
N ASP A 261 34.15 43.57 16.97
CA ASP A 261 32.71 43.73 16.78
C ASP A 261 32.12 45.09 17.31
N GLN A 262 32.95 46.15 17.51
CA GLN A 262 32.50 47.50 17.97
C GLN A 262 31.60 48.23 16.95
N SER A 263 31.67 47.85 15.64
CA SER A 263 30.85 48.47 14.58
C SER A 263 29.42 47.97 14.52
N ARG A 264 29.06 46.98 15.34
CA ARG A 264 27.71 46.44 15.37
C ARG A 264 26.73 47.44 16.01
N ALA A 265 25.50 47.46 15.51
CA ALA A 265 24.42 48.32 15.99
C ALA A 265 23.50 47.68 17.02
N ASP A 266 23.76 46.39 17.36
CA ASP A 266 22.96 45.60 18.32
C ASP A 266 23.59 45.61 19.74
N GLU A 267 22.98 44.81 20.65
CA GLU A 267 23.40 44.68 22.05
C GLU A 267 24.85 44.16 22.17
N ILE A 268 25.23 43.27 21.25
CA ILE A 268 26.61 42.74 21.21
C ILE A 268 27.60 43.85 20.87
N GLY A 269 27.26 44.76 19.96
CA GLY A 269 28.05 45.92 19.63
C GLY A 269 28.13 46.88 20.80
N ALA A 270 27.07 47.07 21.57
CA ALA A 270 27.10 47.88 22.79
C ALA A 270 28.03 47.27 23.86
N MET A 271 27.99 45.94 24.05
CA MET A 271 28.91 45.22 24.94
C MET A 271 30.37 45.37 24.45
N ALA A 272 30.63 45.26 23.15
CA ALA A 272 31.95 45.42 22.56
C ALA A 272 32.54 46.82 22.86
N LYS A 273 31.73 47.88 22.73
CA LYS A 273 32.12 49.25 23.07
C LYS A 273 32.43 49.41 24.56
N ALA A 274 31.62 48.80 25.44
CA ALA A 274 31.86 48.82 26.88
C ALA A 274 33.19 48.12 27.25
N VAL A 275 33.47 46.95 26.64
CA VAL A 275 34.75 46.23 26.84
C VAL A 275 35.93 47.08 26.35
N GLU A 276 35.76 47.80 25.25
CA GLU A 276 36.81 48.68 24.71
C GLU A 276 37.12 49.86 25.65
N VAL A 277 36.06 50.41 26.31
CA VAL A 277 36.29 51.45 27.34
C VAL A 277 37.05 50.86 28.52
N LEU A 278 36.74 49.65 28.98
CA LEU A 278 37.50 48.97 30.05
C LEU A 278 38.96 48.75 29.63
N ARG A 279 39.23 48.37 28.39
CA ARG A 279 40.58 48.20 27.85
C ARG A 279 41.37 49.53 27.89
N LYS A 280 40.76 50.62 27.41
CA LYS A 280 41.36 51.96 27.46
C LYS A 280 41.69 52.40 28.88
N ASN A 281 40.80 52.18 29.82
CA ASN A 281 41.02 52.48 31.23
C ASN A 281 42.16 51.63 31.83
N ALA A 282 42.24 50.35 31.47
CA ALA A 282 43.35 49.46 31.89
C ALA A 282 44.70 49.98 31.37
N ILE A 283 44.80 50.42 30.09
CA ILE A 283 45.99 51.01 29.53
C ILE A 283 46.38 52.27 30.25
N ALA A 284 45.42 53.20 30.49
CA ALA A 284 45.66 54.45 31.20
C ALA A 284 46.17 54.18 32.61
N ARG A 285 45.59 53.22 33.32
CA ARG A 285 46.03 52.82 34.66
C ARG A 285 47.44 52.24 34.67
N ALA A 286 47.76 51.33 33.75
CA ALA A 286 49.10 50.77 33.65
C ALA A 286 50.15 51.85 33.38
N ARG A 287 49.84 52.83 32.51
CA ARG A 287 50.72 53.99 32.24
C ARG A 287 50.95 54.84 33.48
N LEU A 288 49.89 55.17 34.26
CA LEU A 288 50.01 55.92 35.48
C LEU A 288 50.83 55.17 36.55
N GLU A 289 50.65 53.83 36.65
CA GLU A 289 51.45 52.99 37.54
C GLU A 289 52.94 53.00 37.16
N ASP A 290 53.27 52.95 35.83
CA ASP A 290 54.64 53.02 35.35
C ASP A 290 55.26 54.42 35.55
N GLU A 291 54.49 55.47 35.31
CA GLU A 291 54.91 56.86 35.63
C GLU A 291 55.19 57.07 37.13
N ALA A 292 54.32 56.51 37.99
CA ALA A 292 54.51 56.57 39.43
C ALA A 292 55.73 55.76 39.89
N LYS A 293 55.98 54.55 39.31
CA LYS A 293 57.21 53.78 39.59
C LYS A 293 58.47 54.54 39.16
N ALA A 294 58.44 55.13 37.94
CA ALA A 294 59.59 55.91 37.41
C ALA A 294 59.86 57.16 38.30
N ALA A 295 58.81 57.86 38.72
CA ALA A 295 58.92 58.98 39.63
C ALA A 295 59.52 58.57 41.00
N THR A 296 59.06 57.48 41.58
CA THR A 296 59.56 56.91 42.83
C THR A 296 61.06 56.46 42.65
N ALA A 297 61.39 55.82 41.57
CA ALA A 297 62.76 55.44 41.28
C ALA A 297 63.71 56.68 41.10
N ALA A 298 63.22 57.75 40.42
CA ALA A 298 63.96 58.99 40.28
C ALA A 298 64.11 59.72 41.67
N GLN A 299 63.12 59.67 42.54
CA GLN A 299 63.27 60.23 43.90
C GLN A 299 64.30 59.45 44.72
N LEU A 300 64.27 58.10 44.68
CA LEU A 300 65.22 57.26 45.37
C LEU A 300 66.66 57.53 44.87
N GLN A 301 66.82 57.71 43.54
CA GLN A 301 68.12 58.05 42.96
C GLN A 301 68.63 59.45 43.45
N ARG A 302 67.75 60.43 43.47
CA ARG A 302 68.08 61.80 44.05
C ARG A 302 68.43 61.71 45.53
N ALA A 303 67.67 60.93 46.31
CA ALA A 303 67.96 60.77 47.74
C ALA A 303 69.34 60.09 47.94
N ALA A 304 69.70 59.10 47.18
CA ALA A 304 70.96 58.40 47.21
C ALA A 304 72.11 59.32 46.75
N GLN A 305 71.90 60.22 45.75
CA GLN A 305 72.87 61.23 45.37
C GLN A 305 73.09 62.28 46.48
N VAL A 306 72.07 62.73 47.13
CA VAL A 306 72.18 63.68 48.23
C VAL A 306 72.91 63.03 49.41
N GLU A 307 72.65 61.80 49.74
CA GLU A 307 73.32 61.05 50.82
C GLU A 307 74.82 60.81 50.45
N HIS A 308 75.16 60.49 49.18
CA HIS A 308 76.50 60.38 48.76
C HIS A 308 77.26 61.72 48.81
N LEU A 309 76.58 62.81 48.43
CA LEU A 309 77.20 64.16 48.55
C LEU A 309 77.39 64.54 50.00
N SER A 310 76.49 64.27 50.90
CA SER A 310 76.59 64.57 52.33
C SER A 310 77.77 63.82 52.98
N THR A 311 77.91 62.50 52.66
CA THR A 311 79.07 61.73 53.15
C THR A 311 80.41 62.15 52.58
N THR A 312 80.40 62.80 51.40
CA THR A 312 81.68 63.34 50.82
C THR A 312 82.09 64.71 51.40
N PHE A 313 81.23 65.46 52.06
CA PHE A 313 81.47 66.75 52.70
C PHE A 313 81.83 66.62 54.20
N GLU A 314 81.77 65.46 54.83
CA GLU A 314 82.16 65.20 56.20
C GLU A 314 83.55 64.64 56.37
N ILE A 315 84.50 64.87 55.42
CA ILE A 315 85.96 64.58 55.52
C ILE A 315 86.75 65.88 55.62
#